data_0a30e7e5b5c0fd1215c5c213508a7907
#
_entry.id   0a30e7e5b5c0fd1215c5c213508a7907
#
_cell.length_a   1.000
_cell.length_b   1.000
_cell.length_c   1.000
_cell.angle_alpha   90.00
_cell.angle_beta   90.00
_cell.angle_gamma   90.00
#
_symmetry.space_group_name_H-M   'P 1'
#
loop_
_entity.id
_entity.type
_entity.pdbx_description
1 polymer ?
#
loop_
_entity_poly.entity_id
_entity_poly.type
_entity_poly.pdbx_seq_one_letter_code
_entity_poly.pdbx_strand_id
1 'polypeptide(L)'
;MKILVTGTAGFIGSHLAHRLLDRGDEVIGVDNVNDYYDVNLKEARLARLTGKAGFTEVRQDVADRAAMEALFREHKPERVVHLAAQAGVRYSLENPHAYVEANLVGFMNILEGCRHNDVKHLVYASSSSVYGANETMPFSVHDNVDHPLSLYAASKKANELMAHTYSHLYNLPTTGLRFFTVYGPWGRPDMALFIFTKKILAGEPIDVFNHGHHKRDFTYIDDIVEGVIRTLDNVAQPNQDWSGAQPDPGTSKGPYRIYNIGSNNPVELSRFIEIIEERVGKKAEKNLLPMQPGDVPATYANVDDLINDVDYKPSTTVEEGIANFVDWYRDFYKV
;
A
#
# COMPACT_ATOMS: atom_id res chain seq x y z
N MET A 1 1.13 22.35 1.34
CA MET A 1 -0.12 22.00 0.61
C MET A 1 -1.11 21.41 1.60
N LYS A 2 -2.41 21.41 1.25
CA LYS A 2 -3.43 20.72 2.03
C LYS A 2 -3.72 19.35 1.39
N ILE A 3 -3.42 18.29 2.11
CA ILE A 3 -3.44 16.92 1.58
C ILE A 3 -4.40 16.06 2.40
N LEU A 4 -5.35 15.42 1.73
CA LEU A 4 -6.18 14.39 2.32
C LEU A 4 -5.45 13.05 2.24
N VAL A 5 -5.22 12.40 3.38
CA VAL A 5 -4.67 11.05 3.45
C VAL A 5 -5.70 10.13 4.10
N THR A 6 -6.17 9.13 3.38
CA THR A 6 -7.05 8.11 3.96
C THR A 6 -6.25 6.91 4.41
N GLY A 7 -6.69 6.22 5.45
CA GLY A 7 -5.95 5.10 6.04
C GLY A 7 -4.82 5.54 6.99
N THR A 8 -4.97 6.66 7.68
CA THR A 8 -3.91 7.25 8.54
C THR A 8 -3.67 6.48 9.84
N ALA A 9 -4.59 5.66 10.32
CA ALA A 9 -4.34 4.68 11.38
C ALA A 9 -3.64 3.41 10.87
N GLY A 10 -3.53 3.28 9.54
CA GLY A 10 -2.84 2.18 8.86
C GLY A 10 -1.32 2.35 8.90
N PHE A 11 -0.61 1.29 8.47
CA PHE A 11 0.84 1.23 8.46
C PHE A 11 1.46 2.31 7.56
N ILE A 12 1.15 2.30 6.26
CA ILE A 12 1.74 3.25 5.30
C ILE A 12 1.20 4.65 5.54
N GLY A 13 -0.12 4.79 5.79
CA GLY A 13 -0.77 6.09 5.97
C GLY A 13 -0.23 6.88 7.15
N SER A 14 0.07 6.23 8.28
CA SER A 14 0.64 6.90 9.45
C SER A 14 2.05 7.44 9.19
N HIS A 15 2.92 6.66 8.52
CA HIS A 15 4.27 7.12 8.15
C HIS A 15 4.23 8.24 7.12
N LEU A 16 3.35 8.13 6.12
CA LEU A 16 3.16 9.17 5.13
C LEU A 16 2.70 10.48 5.77
N ALA A 17 1.70 10.42 6.65
CA ALA A 17 1.20 11.60 7.35
C ALA A 17 2.32 12.30 8.16
N HIS A 18 3.17 11.53 8.86
CA HIS A 18 4.35 12.08 9.56
C HIS A 18 5.27 12.84 8.61
N ARG A 19 5.67 12.21 7.51
CA ARG A 19 6.62 12.80 6.55
C ARG A 19 6.06 14.05 5.87
N LEU A 20 4.74 14.07 5.57
CA LEU A 20 4.07 15.24 5.01
C LEU A 20 4.02 16.40 6.00
N LEU A 21 3.69 16.13 7.27
CA LEU A 21 3.71 17.13 8.33
C LEU A 21 5.12 17.69 8.58
N ASP A 22 6.14 16.82 8.62
CA ASP A 22 7.55 17.23 8.79
C ASP A 22 8.04 18.06 7.58
N ARG A 23 7.45 17.87 6.39
CA ARG A 23 7.66 18.71 5.20
C ARG A 23 6.96 20.08 5.30
N GLY A 24 6.05 20.27 6.24
CA GLY A 24 5.27 21.50 6.43
C GLY A 24 3.92 21.52 5.69
N ASP A 25 3.40 20.36 5.27
CA ASP A 25 2.07 20.24 4.71
C ASP A 25 0.98 20.22 5.79
N GLU A 26 -0.25 20.60 5.42
CA GLU A 26 -1.44 20.33 6.21
C GLU A 26 -2.02 18.97 5.81
N VAL A 27 -2.25 18.09 6.78
CA VAL A 27 -2.76 16.74 6.55
C VAL A 27 -4.11 16.55 7.20
N ILE A 28 -5.13 16.27 6.39
CA ILE A 28 -6.41 15.75 6.85
C ILE A 28 -6.33 14.23 6.81
N GLY A 29 -6.26 13.60 7.99
CA GLY A 29 -6.13 12.17 8.15
C GLY A 29 -7.48 11.51 8.37
N VAL A 30 -7.90 10.60 7.49
CA VAL A 30 -9.17 9.87 7.59
C VAL A 30 -8.92 8.40 7.83
N ASP A 31 -9.57 7.84 8.86
CA ASP A 31 -9.58 6.40 9.14
C ASP A 31 -10.84 6.04 9.94
N ASN A 32 -11.40 4.85 9.73
CA ASN A 32 -12.53 4.35 10.53
C ASN A 32 -12.09 3.56 11.76
N VAL A 33 -10.79 3.30 11.89
CA VAL A 33 -10.17 2.54 12.99
C VAL A 33 -10.87 1.20 13.23
N ASN A 34 -11.25 0.49 12.15
CA ASN A 34 -11.94 -0.78 12.24
C ASN A 34 -11.11 -1.85 12.97
N ASP A 35 -11.78 -2.91 13.40
CA ASP A 35 -11.25 -4.01 14.21
C ASP A 35 -10.68 -5.19 13.38
N TYR A 36 -10.37 -4.97 12.11
CA TYR A 36 -9.76 -5.99 11.25
C TYR A 36 -8.48 -6.59 11.86
N TYR A 37 -7.69 -5.76 12.54
CA TYR A 37 -6.58 -6.17 13.39
C TYR A 37 -6.48 -5.23 14.61
N ASP A 38 -5.54 -5.51 15.51
CA ASP A 38 -5.35 -4.82 16.80
C ASP A 38 -5.58 -3.30 16.71
N VAL A 39 -6.70 -2.86 17.31
CA VAL A 39 -7.11 -1.46 17.37
C VAL A 39 -6.13 -0.63 18.21
N ASN A 40 -5.50 -1.22 19.24
CA ASN A 40 -4.53 -0.50 20.06
C ASN A 40 -3.30 -0.07 19.24
N LEU A 41 -2.86 -0.90 18.29
CA LEU A 41 -1.78 -0.54 17.38
C LEU A 41 -2.20 0.62 16.46
N LYS A 42 -3.44 0.64 16.00
CA LYS A 42 -3.99 1.75 15.18
C LYS A 42 -4.05 3.05 15.98
N GLU A 43 -4.58 2.99 17.20
CA GLU A 43 -4.62 4.14 18.11
C GLU A 43 -3.23 4.64 18.47
N ALA A 44 -2.28 3.75 18.69
CA ALA A 44 -0.88 4.13 18.95
C ALA A 44 -0.22 4.84 17.76
N ARG A 45 -0.56 4.45 16.52
CA ARG A 45 -0.11 5.18 15.31
C ARG A 45 -0.72 6.57 15.23
N LEU A 46 -2.02 6.71 15.49
CA LEU A 46 -2.71 8.01 15.52
C LEU A 46 -2.19 8.91 16.63
N ALA A 47 -1.93 8.37 17.82
CA ALA A 47 -1.39 9.14 18.94
C ALA A 47 -0.04 9.83 18.61
N ARG A 48 0.74 9.30 17.67
CA ARG A 48 1.96 9.93 17.18
C ARG A 48 1.70 11.15 16.28
N LEU A 49 0.51 11.28 15.74
CA LEU A 49 0.08 12.37 14.83
C LEU A 49 -0.76 13.40 15.58
N THR A 50 -1.60 12.95 16.51
CA THR A 50 -2.51 13.79 17.28
C THR A 50 -1.73 14.89 18.03
N GLY A 51 -2.18 16.14 17.88
CA GLY A 51 -1.55 17.32 18.48
C GLY A 51 -0.37 17.89 17.67
N LYS A 52 0.08 17.25 16.59
CA LYS A 52 1.04 17.88 15.67
C LYS A 52 0.38 19.03 14.93
N ALA A 53 1.11 20.14 14.80
CA ALA A 53 0.66 21.28 13.99
C ALA A 53 0.41 20.85 12.55
N GLY A 54 -0.73 21.24 11.97
CA GLY A 54 -1.11 20.90 10.60
C GLY A 54 -1.81 19.55 10.44
N PHE A 55 -2.02 18.77 11.53
CA PHE A 55 -2.76 17.51 11.46
C PHE A 55 -4.21 17.69 11.93
N THR A 56 -5.16 17.24 11.09
CA THR A 56 -6.57 17.13 11.45
C THR A 56 -6.99 15.67 11.36
N GLU A 57 -7.39 15.09 12.49
CA GLU A 57 -7.90 13.72 12.56
C GLU A 57 -9.40 13.69 12.29
N VAL A 58 -9.83 12.83 11.36
CA VAL A 58 -11.24 12.57 11.03
C VAL A 58 -11.51 11.07 11.12
N ARG A 59 -12.35 10.66 12.07
CA ARG A 59 -12.78 9.25 12.24
C ARG A 59 -14.00 9.00 11.39
N GLN A 60 -13.81 8.49 10.18
CA GLN A 60 -14.89 8.30 9.22
C GLN A 60 -14.62 7.10 8.31
N ASP A 61 -15.69 6.40 7.92
CA ASP A 61 -15.61 5.36 6.90
C ASP A 61 -15.67 5.98 5.50
N VAL A 62 -14.73 5.60 4.63
CA VAL A 62 -14.71 6.07 3.23
C VAL A 62 -15.92 5.58 2.43
N ALA A 63 -16.58 4.51 2.88
CA ALA A 63 -17.81 4.00 2.25
C ALA A 63 -19.04 4.85 2.60
N ASP A 64 -18.98 5.72 3.60
CA ASP A 64 -20.06 6.66 3.91
C ASP A 64 -20.03 7.85 2.93
N ARG A 65 -20.89 7.77 1.93
CA ARG A 65 -20.99 8.78 0.87
C ARG A 65 -21.23 10.18 1.40
N ALA A 66 -22.22 10.34 2.30
CA ALA A 66 -22.62 11.66 2.78
C ALA A 66 -21.51 12.32 3.59
N ALA A 67 -20.82 11.53 4.42
CA ALA A 67 -19.69 11.99 5.21
C ALA A 67 -18.50 12.38 4.30
N MET A 68 -18.18 11.60 3.26
CA MET A 68 -17.12 11.96 2.32
C MET A 68 -17.45 13.22 1.52
N GLU A 69 -18.68 13.38 1.02
CA GLU A 69 -19.13 14.62 0.35
C GLU A 69 -18.98 15.85 1.27
N ALA A 70 -19.36 15.73 2.54
CA ALA A 70 -19.20 16.80 3.52
C ALA A 70 -17.72 17.13 3.78
N LEU A 71 -16.88 16.10 4.00
CA LEU A 71 -15.46 16.24 4.27
C LEU A 71 -14.72 16.98 3.13
N PHE A 72 -14.93 16.57 1.90
CA PHE A 72 -14.29 17.24 0.75
C PHE A 72 -14.72 18.69 0.61
N ARG A 73 -16.02 18.98 0.81
CA ARG A 73 -16.57 20.34 0.75
C ARG A 73 -16.01 21.24 1.87
N GLU A 74 -15.84 20.70 3.07
CA GLU A 74 -15.33 21.43 4.23
C GLU A 74 -13.84 21.72 4.10
N HIS A 75 -13.04 20.68 3.83
CA HIS A 75 -11.60 20.77 3.88
C HIS A 75 -10.95 21.22 2.57
N LYS A 76 -11.57 20.97 1.42
CA LYS A 76 -11.07 21.32 0.08
C LYS A 76 -9.61 20.97 -0.13
N PRO A 77 -9.24 19.67 -0.05
CA PRO A 77 -7.85 19.24 -0.21
C PRO A 77 -7.34 19.57 -1.62
N GLU A 78 -6.10 20.01 -1.72
CA GLU A 78 -5.44 20.24 -3.02
C GLU A 78 -5.04 18.92 -3.69
N ARG A 79 -4.59 17.94 -2.89
CA ARG A 79 -4.21 16.61 -3.36
C ARG A 79 -4.74 15.54 -2.40
N VAL A 80 -4.89 14.34 -2.92
CA VAL A 80 -5.40 13.20 -2.15
C VAL A 80 -4.46 12.01 -2.28
N VAL A 81 -4.15 11.37 -1.16
CA VAL A 81 -3.51 10.05 -1.14
C VAL A 81 -4.48 9.06 -0.50
N HIS A 82 -5.03 8.17 -1.32
CA HIS A 82 -6.02 7.19 -0.88
C HIS A 82 -5.37 5.84 -0.60
N LEU A 83 -5.17 5.54 0.70
CA LEU A 83 -4.60 4.29 1.19
C LEU A 83 -5.60 3.45 2.00
N ALA A 84 -6.75 4.02 2.38
CA ALA A 84 -7.81 3.28 3.05
C ALA A 84 -8.35 2.18 2.15
N ALA A 85 -8.33 0.96 2.63
CA ALA A 85 -8.85 -0.19 1.92
C ALA A 85 -9.02 -1.38 2.87
N GLN A 86 -9.91 -2.30 2.55
CA GLN A 86 -9.82 -3.64 3.09
C GLN A 86 -8.68 -4.36 2.36
N ALA A 87 -7.61 -4.67 3.10
CA ALA A 87 -6.43 -5.34 2.59
C ALA A 87 -6.40 -6.83 2.98
N GLY A 88 -5.51 -7.59 2.35
CA GLY A 88 -5.32 -9.01 2.63
C GLY A 88 -5.99 -9.92 1.59
N VAL A 89 -5.17 -10.75 0.92
CA VAL A 89 -5.67 -11.70 -0.09
C VAL A 89 -6.58 -12.76 0.55
N ARG A 90 -6.15 -13.32 1.68
CA ARG A 90 -6.85 -14.42 2.36
C ARG A 90 -8.20 -14.02 2.91
N TYR A 91 -8.25 -12.90 3.61
CA TYR A 91 -9.51 -12.41 4.18
C TYR A 91 -10.57 -12.10 3.12
N SER A 92 -10.16 -11.87 1.85
CA SER A 92 -11.12 -11.69 0.76
C SER A 92 -11.88 -12.98 0.40
N LEU A 93 -11.39 -14.14 0.82
CA LEU A 93 -12.09 -15.42 0.69
C LEU A 93 -13.12 -15.63 1.83
N GLU A 94 -12.88 -15.02 2.98
CA GLU A 94 -13.73 -15.16 4.18
C GLU A 94 -14.81 -14.09 4.23
N ASN A 95 -14.48 -12.84 3.93
CA ASN A 95 -15.41 -11.70 3.97
C ASN A 95 -15.32 -10.86 2.68
N PRO A 96 -15.89 -11.34 1.55
CA PRO A 96 -15.82 -10.65 0.27
C PRO A 96 -16.55 -9.29 0.27
N HIS A 97 -17.63 -9.14 1.03
CA HIS A 97 -18.43 -7.92 1.06
C HIS A 97 -17.65 -6.71 1.59
N ALA A 98 -16.77 -6.91 2.58
CA ALA A 98 -15.90 -5.84 3.09
C ALA A 98 -15.02 -5.23 2.00
N TYR A 99 -14.63 -6.02 0.98
CA TYR A 99 -13.83 -5.52 -0.15
C TYR A 99 -14.67 -4.72 -1.14
N VAL A 100 -15.92 -5.08 -1.35
CA VAL A 100 -16.85 -4.30 -2.18
C VAL A 100 -17.12 -2.95 -1.52
N GLU A 101 -17.45 -2.94 -0.24
CA GLU A 101 -17.76 -1.72 0.50
C GLU A 101 -16.55 -0.79 0.60
N ALA A 102 -15.43 -1.25 1.14
CA ALA A 102 -14.26 -0.39 1.34
C ALA A 102 -13.56 -0.03 0.03
N ASN A 103 -13.32 -1.04 -0.86
CA ASN A 103 -12.45 -0.83 -2.01
C ASN A 103 -13.19 -0.31 -3.25
N LEU A 104 -14.48 -0.62 -3.43
CA LEU A 104 -15.23 -0.11 -4.59
C LEU A 104 -16.10 1.08 -4.21
N VAL A 105 -17.00 0.94 -3.23
CA VAL A 105 -17.88 2.04 -2.81
C VAL A 105 -17.04 3.18 -2.21
N GLY A 106 -16.11 2.86 -1.30
CA GLY A 106 -15.22 3.85 -0.71
C GLY A 106 -14.38 4.58 -1.77
N PHE A 107 -13.81 3.86 -2.72
CA PHE A 107 -13.02 4.48 -3.78
C PHE A 107 -13.87 5.37 -4.71
N MET A 108 -15.11 4.97 -5.00
CA MET A 108 -16.06 5.80 -5.75
C MET A 108 -16.30 7.14 -5.03
N ASN A 109 -16.51 7.12 -3.71
CA ASN A 109 -16.72 8.34 -2.94
C ASN A 109 -15.48 9.26 -2.98
N ILE A 110 -14.28 8.70 -2.99
CA ILE A 110 -13.03 9.48 -3.15
C ILE A 110 -12.95 10.10 -4.54
N LEU A 111 -13.24 9.35 -5.59
CA LEU A 111 -13.24 9.87 -6.97
C LEU A 111 -14.23 11.00 -7.15
N GLU A 112 -15.47 10.85 -6.67
CA GLU A 112 -16.49 11.92 -6.71
C GLU A 112 -16.10 13.13 -5.87
N GLY A 113 -15.53 12.88 -4.68
CA GLY A 113 -14.96 13.95 -3.84
C GLY A 113 -13.89 14.75 -4.58
N CYS A 114 -12.94 14.07 -5.23
CA CYS A 114 -11.89 14.71 -6.03
C CYS A 114 -12.47 15.52 -7.20
N ARG A 115 -13.38 14.92 -7.95
CA ARG A 115 -14.00 15.54 -9.14
C ARG A 115 -14.74 16.83 -8.80
N HIS A 116 -15.53 16.82 -7.72
CA HIS A 116 -16.40 17.95 -7.36
C HIS A 116 -15.72 19.06 -6.55
N ASN A 117 -14.45 18.86 -6.14
CA ASN A 117 -13.71 19.82 -5.34
C ASN A 117 -12.36 20.22 -5.96
N ASP A 118 -12.22 20.07 -7.28
CA ASP A 118 -11.07 20.52 -8.08
C ASP A 118 -9.71 20.00 -7.57
N VAL A 119 -9.68 18.76 -7.05
CA VAL A 119 -8.45 18.11 -6.59
C VAL A 119 -7.45 18.02 -7.75
N LYS A 120 -6.21 18.44 -7.50
CA LYS A 120 -5.18 18.55 -8.54
C LYS A 120 -4.49 17.23 -8.86
N HIS A 121 -4.48 16.29 -7.91
CA HIS A 121 -3.91 14.96 -8.10
C HIS A 121 -4.46 13.96 -7.08
N LEU A 122 -4.87 12.80 -7.55
CA LEU A 122 -5.22 11.64 -6.73
C LEU A 122 -4.16 10.57 -6.90
N VAL A 123 -3.41 10.26 -5.84
CA VAL A 123 -2.57 9.07 -5.75
C VAL A 123 -3.33 8.00 -4.96
N TYR A 124 -3.39 6.77 -5.46
CA TYR A 124 -4.14 5.72 -4.79
C TYR A 124 -3.39 4.39 -4.75
N ALA A 125 -3.69 3.60 -3.72
CA ALA A 125 -3.10 2.28 -3.56
C ALA A 125 -3.78 1.25 -4.49
N SER A 126 -3.04 0.74 -5.48
CA SER A 126 -3.25 -0.54 -6.11
C SER A 126 -2.41 -1.62 -5.39
N SER A 127 -2.11 -2.73 -6.01
CA SER A 127 -1.38 -3.84 -5.40
C SER A 127 -0.69 -4.69 -6.46
N SER A 128 0.46 -5.27 -6.13
CA SER A 128 1.08 -6.32 -6.95
C SER A 128 0.21 -7.56 -7.14
N SER A 129 -0.80 -7.74 -6.30
CA SER A 129 -1.79 -8.83 -6.45
C SER A 129 -2.58 -8.77 -7.76
N VAL A 130 -2.65 -7.59 -8.42
CA VAL A 130 -3.33 -7.44 -9.72
C VAL A 130 -2.66 -8.24 -10.83
N TYR A 131 -1.37 -8.56 -10.70
CA TYR A 131 -0.66 -9.41 -11.66
C TYR A 131 -1.22 -10.84 -11.73
N GLY A 132 -1.85 -11.31 -10.63
CA GLY A 132 -2.62 -12.54 -10.63
C GLY A 132 -1.88 -13.73 -11.22
N ALA A 133 -2.39 -14.26 -12.34
CA ALA A 133 -1.83 -15.40 -13.04
C ALA A 133 -0.68 -15.08 -14.02
N ASN A 134 -0.18 -13.84 -14.06
CA ASN A 134 0.98 -13.51 -14.89
C ASN A 134 2.24 -14.24 -14.38
N GLU A 135 3.02 -14.82 -15.30
CA GLU A 135 4.22 -15.62 -14.97
C GLU A 135 5.52 -14.91 -15.34
N THR A 136 5.47 -13.96 -16.27
CA THR A 136 6.67 -13.22 -16.73
C THR A 136 7.14 -12.22 -15.66
N MET A 137 8.40 -12.32 -15.27
CA MET A 137 9.02 -11.43 -14.29
C MET A 137 10.30 -10.79 -14.86
N PRO A 138 10.65 -9.57 -14.39
CA PRO A 138 9.95 -8.75 -13.41
C PRO A 138 8.59 -8.27 -13.91
N PHE A 139 7.60 -8.18 -13.02
CA PHE A 139 6.27 -7.67 -13.36
C PHE A 139 6.33 -6.23 -13.86
N SER A 140 5.75 -5.96 -15.01
CA SER A 140 5.73 -4.65 -15.65
C SER A 140 4.35 -4.01 -15.61
N VAL A 141 4.29 -2.70 -15.45
CA VAL A 141 3.03 -1.94 -15.55
C VAL A 141 2.44 -1.94 -16.96
N HIS A 142 3.25 -2.31 -17.96
CA HIS A 142 2.86 -2.46 -19.37
C HIS A 142 2.23 -3.83 -19.67
N ASP A 143 2.25 -4.76 -18.69
CA ASP A 143 1.60 -6.06 -18.85
C ASP A 143 0.09 -5.97 -18.58
N ASN A 144 -0.67 -6.72 -19.35
CA ASN A 144 -2.09 -6.90 -19.10
C ASN A 144 -2.32 -7.73 -17.82
N VAL A 145 -3.28 -7.36 -16.98
CA VAL A 145 -3.52 -7.95 -15.66
C VAL A 145 -5.01 -8.31 -15.48
N ASP A 146 -5.57 -9.06 -16.43
CA ASP A 146 -6.99 -9.38 -16.47
C ASP A 146 -7.36 -10.73 -15.83
N HIS A 147 -6.40 -11.44 -15.19
CA HIS A 147 -6.61 -12.73 -14.55
C HIS A 147 -6.26 -12.68 -13.05
N PRO A 148 -6.99 -11.91 -12.22
CA PRO A 148 -6.75 -11.83 -10.78
C PRO A 148 -7.06 -13.19 -10.10
N LEU A 149 -6.25 -13.55 -9.09
CA LEU A 149 -6.41 -14.82 -8.35
C LEU A 149 -7.16 -14.65 -7.02
N SER A 150 -7.62 -13.44 -6.71
CA SER A 150 -8.41 -13.15 -5.50
C SER A 150 -9.36 -11.98 -5.72
N LEU A 151 -10.42 -11.90 -4.91
CA LEU A 151 -11.34 -10.76 -4.95
C LEU A 151 -10.62 -9.44 -4.53
N TYR A 152 -9.66 -9.53 -3.62
CA TYR A 152 -8.79 -8.38 -3.30
C TYR A 152 -8.09 -7.84 -4.56
N ALA A 153 -7.43 -8.73 -5.33
CA ALA A 153 -6.76 -8.33 -6.56
C ALA A 153 -7.76 -7.76 -7.58
N ALA A 154 -8.92 -8.40 -7.75
CA ALA A 154 -9.98 -7.89 -8.62
C ALA A 154 -10.47 -6.50 -8.21
N SER A 155 -10.67 -6.25 -6.90
CA SER A 155 -11.07 -4.94 -6.39
C SER A 155 -10.02 -3.87 -6.67
N LYS A 156 -8.71 -4.19 -6.56
CA LYS A 156 -7.62 -3.26 -6.87
C LYS A 156 -7.50 -2.99 -8.37
N LYS A 157 -7.68 -3.99 -9.22
CA LYS A 157 -7.78 -3.77 -10.68
C LYS A 157 -8.98 -2.91 -11.03
N ALA A 158 -10.13 -3.13 -10.40
CA ALA A 158 -11.31 -2.28 -10.57
C ALA A 158 -11.02 -0.81 -10.21
N ASN A 159 -10.24 -0.54 -9.13
CA ASN A 159 -9.81 0.82 -8.80
C ASN A 159 -9.00 1.46 -9.95
N GLU A 160 -8.07 0.72 -10.57
CA GLU A 160 -7.32 1.23 -11.73
C GLU A 160 -8.25 1.62 -12.89
N LEU A 161 -9.24 0.78 -13.21
CA LEU A 161 -10.21 1.04 -14.27
C LEU A 161 -11.13 2.24 -13.94
N MET A 162 -11.59 2.34 -12.69
CA MET A 162 -12.40 3.47 -12.22
C MET A 162 -11.60 4.78 -12.30
N ALA A 163 -10.36 4.79 -11.83
CA ALA A 163 -9.48 5.96 -11.90
C ALA A 163 -9.23 6.40 -13.34
N HIS A 164 -8.94 5.45 -14.26
CA HIS A 164 -8.79 5.74 -15.68
C HIS A 164 -10.03 6.41 -16.26
N THR A 165 -11.24 5.91 -15.92
CA THR A 165 -12.51 6.49 -16.38
C THR A 165 -12.63 7.95 -15.96
N TYR A 166 -12.27 8.28 -14.70
CA TYR A 166 -12.32 9.66 -14.18
C TYR A 166 -11.24 10.56 -14.79
N SER A 167 -10.05 10.04 -15.05
CA SER A 167 -9.02 10.77 -15.78
C SER A 167 -9.48 11.09 -17.22
N HIS A 168 -10.10 10.13 -17.89
CA HIS A 168 -10.58 10.32 -19.27
C HIS A 168 -11.77 11.30 -19.36
N LEU A 169 -12.79 11.11 -18.51
CA LEU A 169 -14.03 11.89 -18.60
C LEU A 169 -13.94 13.29 -17.99
N TYR A 170 -13.18 13.43 -16.91
CA TYR A 170 -13.17 14.64 -16.09
C TYR A 170 -11.80 15.30 -16.00
N ASN A 171 -10.82 14.76 -16.72
CA ASN A 171 -9.44 15.26 -16.70
C ASN A 171 -8.85 15.32 -15.28
N LEU A 172 -9.31 14.42 -14.37
CA LEU A 172 -8.76 14.28 -13.03
C LEU A 172 -7.40 13.56 -13.12
N PRO A 173 -6.29 14.21 -12.73
CA PRO A 173 -5.01 13.51 -12.69
C PRO A 173 -5.01 12.40 -11.64
N THR A 174 -4.75 11.15 -12.07
CA THR A 174 -4.70 10.00 -11.18
C THR A 174 -3.43 9.18 -11.36
N THR A 175 -2.82 8.76 -10.25
CA THR A 175 -1.69 7.83 -10.25
C THR A 175 -1.95 6.65 -9.32
N GLY A 176 -2.01 5.46 -9.90
CA GLY A 176 -2.11 4.22 -9.15
C GLY A 176 -0.73 3.64 -8.81
N LEU A 177 -0.52 3.24 -7.58
CA LEU A 177 0.70 2.59 -7.12
C LEU A 177 0.42 1.12 -6.82
N ARG A 178 1.03 0.20 -7.58
CA ARG A 178 1.01 -1.24 -7.32
C ARG A 178 2.05 -1.54 -6.26
N PHE A 179 1.64 -1.52 -4.99
CA PHE A 179 2.53 -1.84 -3.87
C PHE A 179 2.93 -3.31 -3.88
N PHE A 180 4.23 -3.55 -3.75
CA PHE A 180 4.78 -4.84 -3.41
C PHE A 180 4.79 -5.03 -1.88
N THR A 181 5.58 -5.96 -1.34
CA THR A 181 5.50 -6.27 0.09
C THR A 181 6.19 -5.21 0.93
N VAL A 182 5.41 -4.36 1.58
CA VAL A 182 5.93 -3.30 2.47
C VAL A 182 6.17 -3.85 3.87
N TYR A 183 7.32 -3.52 4.47
CA TYR A 183 7.69 -3.94 5.82
C TYR A 183 8.43 -2.82 6.57
N GLY A 184 8.49 -2.92 7.90
CA GLY A 184 9.18 -1.96 8.77
C GLY A 184 8.47 -1.72 10.09
N PRO A 185 9.00 -0.82 10.95
CA PRO A 185 8.39 -0.44 12.22
C PRO A 185 6.92 -0.03 12.08
N TRP A 186 6.12 -0.34 13.08
CA TRP A 186 4.67 -0.10 13.04
C TRP A 186 3.94 -0.90 11.96
N GLY A 187 4.55 -1.98 11.45
CA GLY A 187 4.00 -2.83 10.42
C GLY A 187 2.69 -3.51 10.83
N ARG A 188 2.02 -4.12 9.85
CA ARG A 188 0.75 -4.82 10.09
C ARG A 188 0.98 -6.16 10.80
N PRO A 189 0.15 -6.50 11.83
CA PRO A 189 0.35 -7.72 12.61
C PRO A 189 0.02 -9.02 11.85
N ASP A 190 -0.70 -8.93 10.73
CA ASP A 190 -1.05 -10.03 9.84
C ASP A 190 0.02 -10.34 8.77
N MET A 191 1.15 -9.61 8.78
CA MET A 191 2.25 -9.81 7.83
C MET A 191 3.37 -10.68 8.41
N ALA A 192 4.08 -11.37 7.52
CA ALA A 192 5.10 -12.38 7.88
C ALA A 192 6.16 -11.89 8.88
N LEU A 193 6.72 -10.68 8.67
CA LEU A 193 7.73 -10.13 9.58
C LEU A 193 7.21 -10.03 11.03
N PHE A 194 6.01 -9.51 11.17
CA PHE A 194 5.39 -9.32 12.49
C PHE A 194 5.09 -10.69 13.15
N ILE A 195 4.43 -11.59 12.39
CA ILE A 195 4.06 -12.92 12.86
C ILE A 195 5.30 -13.72 13.28
N PHE A 196 6.33 -13.73 12.44
CA PHE A 196 7.57 -14.48 12.72
C PHE A 196 8.31 -13.90 13.91
N THR A 197 8.48 -12.58 13.99
CA THR A 197 9.14 -11.94 15.14
C THR A 197 8.41 -12.24 16.43
N LYS A 198 7.08 -12.11 16.46
CA LYS A 198 6.26 -12.43 17.63
C LYS A 198 6.45 -13.88 18.08
N LYS A 199 6.29 -14.85 17.17
CA LYS A 199 6.38 -16.27 17.47
C LYS A 199 7.79 -16.69 17.89
N ILE A 200 8.84 -16.21 17.20
CA ILE A 200 10.24 -16.54 17.55
C ILE A 200 10.60 -15.99 18.94
N LEU A 201 10.19 -14.77 19.28
CA LEU A 201 10.40 -14.20 20.61
C LEU A 201 9.71 -15.04 21.70
N ALA A 202 8.47 -15.48 21.43
CA ALA A 202 7.69 -16.34 22.33
C ALA A 202 8.19 -17.79 22.41
N GLY A 203 9.09 -18.23 21.51
CA GLY A 203 9.53 -19.62 21.42
C GLY A 203 8.48 -20.55 20.79
N GLU A 204 7.57 -19.98 19.99
CA GLU A 204 6.53 -20.70 19.28
C GLU A 204 6.97 -21.03 17.84
N PRO A 205 6.55 -22.17 17.28
CA PRO A 205 6.88 -22.53 15.89
C PRO A 205 6.24 -21.58 14.89
N ILE A 206 6.96 -21.31 13.78
CA ILE A 206 6.47 -20.51 12.67
C ILE A 206 6.02 -21.40 11.50
N ASP A 207 4.92 -21.01 10.85
CA ASP A 207 4.42 -21.69 9.67
C ASP A 207 5.08 -21.11 8.41
N VAL A 208 5.84 -21.94 7.70
CA VAL A 208 6.61 -21.56 6.53
C VAL A 208 5.98 -22.21 5.30
N PHE A 209 5.14 -21.45 4.60
CA PHE A 209 4.42 -21.91 3.42
C PHE A 209 5.32 -22.07 2.20
N ASN A 210 4.85 -22.91 1.23
CA ASN A 210 5.62 -23.32 0.08
C ASN A 210 7.00 -23.87 0.46
N HIS A 211 7.08 -24.56 1.61
CA HIS A 211 8.32 -25.11 2.15
C HIS A 211 9.49 -24.09 2.23
N GLY A 212 9.20 -22.80 2.28
CA GLY A 212 10.18 -21.73 2.30
C GLY A 212 10.66 -21.25 0.93
N HIS A 213 10.15 -21.82 -0.16
CA HIS A 213 10.54 -21.48 -1.54
C HIS A 213 9.79 -20.26 -2.11
N HIS A 214 9.51 -19.27 -1.27
CA HIS A 214 8.96 -18.01 -1.72
C HIS A 214 10.06 -16.98 -1.95
N LYS A 215 9.90 -16.16 -3.00
CA LYS A 215 10.67 -14.92 -3.20
C LYS A 215 9.72 -13.74 -3.16
N ARG A 216 10.07 -12.71 -2.42
CA ARG A 216 9.27 -11.49 -2.31
C ARG A 216 10.15 -10.27 -2.51
N ASP A 217 9.63 -9.31 -3.24
CA ASP A 217 10.14 -7.96 -3.28
C ASP A 217 9.70 -7.25 -2.00
N PHE A 218 10.58 -7.26 -0.99
CA PHE A 218 10.35 -6.58 0.29
C PHE A 218 10.87 -5.16 0.23
N THR A 219 10.01 -4.19 0.48
CA THR A 219 10.38 -2.77 0.42
C THR A 219 10.18 -2.11 1.78
N TYR A 220 11.22 -1.45 2.26
CA TYR A 220 11.19 -0.78 3.56
C TYR A 220 10.24 0.41 3.55
N ILE A 221 9.58 0.65 4.68
CA ILE A 221 8.52 1.66 4.81
C ILE A 221 8.96 3.07 4.43
N ASP A 222 10.17 3.50 4.80
CA ASP A 222 10.64 4.85 4.49
C ASP A 222 10.91 5.04 2.99
N ASP A 223 11.42 4.01 2.30
CA ASP A 223 11.57 4.03 0.84
C ASP A 223 10.19 4.11 0.16
N ILE A 224 9.21 3.37 0.65
CA ILE A 224 7.83 3.43 0.16
C ILE A 224 7.24 4.83 0.33
N VAL A 225 7.36 5.41 1.51
CA VAL A 225 6.82 6.76 1.80
C VAL A 225 7.48 7.81 0.91
N GLU A 226 8.79 7.73 0.70
CA GLU A 226 9.52 8.61 -0.22
C GLU A 226 8.97 8.48 -1.64
N GLY A 227 8.77 7.25 -2.13
CA GLY A 227 8.19 7.00 -3.45
C GLY A 227 6.78 7.56 -3.60
N VAL A 228 5.93 7.41 -2.57
CA VAL A 228 4.58 7.98 -2.58
C VAL A 228 4.62 9.51 -2.62
N ILE A 229 5.49 10.16 -1.85
CA ILE A 229 5.64 11.62 -1.82
C ILE A 229 6.11 12.15 -3.17
N ARG A 230 7.13 11.55 -3.76
CA ARG A 230 7.64 11.94 -5.08
C ARG A 230 6.58 11.77 -6.16
N THR A 231 5.83 10.68 -6.10
CA THR A 231 4.69 10.45 -7.01
C THR A 231 3.58 11.47 -6.80
N LEU A 232 3.26 11.80 -5.54
CA LEU A 232 2.26 12.82 -5.23
C LEU A 232 2.63 14.17 -5.84
N ASP A 233 3.92 14.52 -5.83
CA ASP A 233 4.42 15.78 -6.37
C ASP A 233 4.53 15.78 -7.90
N ASN A 234 4.66 14.63 -8.53
CA ASN A 234 4.69 14.44 -9.98
C ASN A 234 3.28 14.16 -10.53
N VAL A 235 2.52 15.21 -10.79
CA VAL A 235 1.13 15.12 -11.26
C VAL A 235 1.06 14.40 -12.61
N ALA A 236 0.22 13.34 -12.69
CA ALA A 236 0.03 12.55 -13.90
C ALA A 236 -0.32 13.43 -15.11
N GLN A 237 0.34 13.19 -16.22
CA GLN A 237 0.14 13.89 -17.48
C GLN A 237 -0.40 12.94 -18.56
N PRO A 238 -1.15 13.46 -19.55
CA PRO A 238 -1.56 12.69 -20.73
C PRO A 238 -0.32 12.17 -21.50
N ASN A 239 -0.33 10.89 -21.87
CA ASN A 239 0.64 10.36 -22.82
C ASN A 239 0.19 10.64 -24.25
N GLN A 240 0.86 11.58 -24.94
CA GLN A 240 0.51 12.01 -26.29
C GLN A 240 0.74 10.91 -27.34
N ASP A 241 1.67 9.99 -27.09
CA ASP A 241 2.04 8.88 -27.98
C ASP A 241 1.14 7.65 -27.80
N TRP A 242 0.24 7.67 -26.79
CA TRP A 242 -0.64 6.54 -26.51
C TRP A 242 -1.61 6.27 -27.66
N SER A 243 -1.76 5.01 -28.07
CA SER A 243 -2.63 4.59 -29.15
C SER A 243 -3.57 3.46 -28.74
N GLY A 244 -4.86 3.62 -29.04
CA GLY A 244 -5.85 2.55 -28.85
C GLY A 244 -5.67 1.34 -29.76
N ALA A 245 -4.79 1.41 -30.79
CA ALA A 245 -4.42 0.27 -31.61
C ALA A 245 -3.41 -0.66 -30.91
N GLN A 246 -2.62 -0.10 -29.99
CA GLN A 246 -1.69 -0.82 -29.11
C GLN A 246 -1.76 -0.17 -27.72
N PRO A 247 -2.82 -0.45 -26.95
CA PRO A 247 -3.06 0.23 -25.69
C PRO A 247 -2.04 -0.19 -24.63
N ASP A 248 -1.30 0.79 -24.11
CA ASP A 248 -0.44 0.60 -22.94
C ASP A 248 -1.29 0.68 -21.67
N PRO A 249 -1.33 -0.37 -20.80
CA PRO A 249 -2.13 -0.35 -19.59
C PRO A 249 -1.62 0.63 -18.51
N GLY A 250 -0.34 1.00 -18.55
CA GLY A 250 0.30 1.86 -17.54
C GLY A 250 0.05 3.35 -17.76
N THR A 251 -0.43 3.76 -18.95
CA THR A 251 -0.64 5.16 -19.36
C THR A 251 -1.94 5.36 -20.13
N SER A 252 -2.27 6.58 -20.49
CA SER A 252 -3.46 6.90 -21.29
C SER A 252 -3.33 8.26 -22.00
N LYS A 253 -4.25 8.55 -22.91
CA LYS A 253 -4.47 9.91 -23.42
C LYS A 253 -5.04 10.88 -22.39
N GLY A 254 -5.64 10.38 -21.30
CA GLY A 254 -5.99 11.16 -20.13
C GLY A 254 -4.82 11.27 -19.15
N PRO A 255 -4.88 12.13 -18.13
CA PRO A 255 -3.83 12.27 -17.11
C PRO A 255 -3.87 11.10 -16.11
N TYR A 256 -3.49 9.92 -16.59
CA TYR A 256 -3.52 8.64 -15.88
C TYR A 256 -2.16 7.96 -15.93
N ARG A 257 -1.69 7.47 -14.78
CA ARG A 257 -0.43 6.75 -14.68
C ARG A 257 -0.55 5.59 -13.69
N ILE A 258 0.11 4.46 -13.99
CA ILE A 258 0.35 3.36 -13.05
C ILE A 258 1.84 3.18 -12.86
N TYR A 259 2.26 2.96 -11.62
CA TYR A 259 3.62 2.56 -11.28
C TYR A 259 3.62 1.31 -10.41
N ASN A 260 4.66 0.49 -10.57
CA ASN A 260 5.07 -0.42 -9.52
C ASN A 260 5.88 0.35 -8.48
N ILE A 261 5.66 0.06 -7.21
CA ILE A 261 6.47 0.58 -6.11
C ILE A 261 6.97 -0.60 -5.27
N GLY A 262 8.28 -0.82 -5.35
CA GLY A 262 8.99 -1.97 -4.80
C GLY A 262 10.48 -1.69 -4.67
N SER A 263 11.25 -2.64 -4.13
CA SER A 263 12.70 -2.49 -3.97
C SER A 263 13.49 -2.91 -5.22
N ASN A 264 12.84 -3.57 -6.16
CA ASN A 264 13.49 -4.19 -7.32
C ASN A 264 14.60 -5.20 -6.92
N ASN A 265 14.49 -5.79 -5.73
CA ASN A 265 15.45 -6.73 -5.18
C ASN A 265 14.74 -7.86 -4.41
N PRO A 266 14.32 -8.94 -5.09
CA PRO A 266 13.57 -10.01 -4.44
C PRO A 266 14.45 -10.83 -3.51
N VAL A 267 13.96 -11.07 -2.29
CA VAL A 267 14.62 -11.83 -1.22
C VAL A 267 13.92 -13.16 -1.01
N GLU A 268 14.67 -14.23 -0.81
CA GLU A 268 14.14 -15.55 -0.44
C GLU A 268 13.58 -15.52 0.98
N LEU A 269 12.44 -16.18 1.19
CA LEU A 269 11.79 -16.25 2.50
C LEU A 269 12.70 -16.90 3.56
N SER A 270 13.50 -17.89 3.17
CA SER A 270 14.49 -18.52 4.04
C SER A 270 15.51 -17.51 4.57
N ARG A 271 16.08 -16.68 3.69
CA ARG A 271 17.03 -15.62 4.09
C ARG A 271 16.37 -14.57 4.98
N PHE A 272 15.12 -14.19 4.65
CA PHE A 272 14.34 -13.25 5.45
C PHE A 272 14.14 -13.77 6.89
N ILE A 273 13.83 -15.06 7.06
CA ILE A 273 13.70 -15.71 8.38
C ILE A 273 15.04 -15.74 9.10
N GLU A 274 16.14 -16.09 8.41
CA GLU A 274 17.49 -16.11 9.00
C GLU A 274 17.88 -14.75 9.60
N ILE A 275 17.61 -13.64 8.88
CA ILE A 275 17.89 -12.29 9.37
C ILE A 275 17.07 -11.98 10.64
N ILE A 276 15.78 -12.40 10.68
CA ILE A 276 14.96 -12.26 11.89
C ILE A 276 15.57 -13.06 13.05
N GLU A 277 15.95 -14.32 12.81
CA GLU A 277 16.60 -15.18 13.83
C GLU A 277 17.89 -14.55 14.37
N GLU A 278 18.73 -14.03 13.48
CA GLU A 278 19.99 -13.34 13.83
C GLU A 278 19.71 -12.13 14.72
N ARG A 279 18.73 -11.29 14.34
CA ARG A 279 18.40 -10.06 15.10
C ARG A 279 17.69 -10.35 16.41
N VAL A 280 16.82 -11.35 16.45
CA VAL A 280 16.12 -11.80 17.68
C VAL A 280 17.06 -12.54 18.62
N GLY A 281 18.11 -13.18 18.09
CA GLY A 281 19.05 -14.01 18.85
C GLY A 281 18.49 -15.39 19.21
N LYS A 282 17.47 -15.88 18.50
CA LYS A 282 16.84 -17.19 18.70
C LYS A 282 16.58 -17.86 17.36
N LYS A 283 16.76 -19.19 17.28
CA LYS A 283 16.38 -19.97 16.10
C LYS A 283 14.88 -20.28 16.13
N ALA A 284 14.25 -20.19 14.96
CA ALA A 284 12.84 -20.55 14.76
C ALA A 284 12.69 -22.07 14.63
N GLU A 285 11.70 -22.63 15.31
CA GLU A 285 11.14 -23.92 14.94
C GLU A 285 10.21 -23.70 13.74
N LYS A 286 10.40 -24.45 12.64
CA LYS A 286 9.74 -24.22 11.36
C LYS A 286 8.80 -25.36 11.00
N ASN A 287 7.51 -25.07 10.86
CA ASN A 287 6.52 -25.95 10.27
C ASN A 287 6.51 -25.72 8.75
N LEU A 288 7.10 -26.63 7.98
CA LEU A 288 7.11 -26.52 6.52
C LEU A 288 5.76 -26.97 5.95
N LEU A 289 5.02 -26.08 5.33
CA LEU A 289 3.68 -26.30 4.81
C LEU A 289 3.63 -26.10 3.29
N PRO A 290 2.67 -26.74 2.59
CA PRO A 290 2.43 -26.50 1.17
C PRO A 290 2.02 -25.04 0.91
N MET A 291 2.06 -24.63 -0.37
CA MET A 291 1.62 -23.30 -0.78
C MET A 291 0.12 -23.12 -0.52
N GLN A 292 -0.28 -21.94 -0.06
CA GLN A 292 -1.69 -21.63 0.21
C GLN A 292 -2.44 -21.24 -1.08
N PRO A 293 -3.77 -21.50 -1.15
CA PRO A 293 -4.60 -21.04 -2.25
C PRO A 293 -4.56 -19.52 -2.41
N GLY A 294 -4.45 -19.03 -3.65
CA GLY A 294 -4.39 -17.60 -3.97
C GLY A 294 -3.01 -16.96 -3.75
N ASP A 295 -2.01 -17.72 -3.26
CA ASP A 295 -0.64 -17.22 -3.13
C ASP A 295 0.16 -17.49 -4.42
N VAL A 296 1.23 -16.71 -4.63
CA VAL A 296 2.14 -16.84 -5.78
C VAL A 296 3.55 -17.20 -5.31
N PRO A 297 4.36 -17.99 -6.05
CA PRO A 297 5.67 -18.43 -5.60
C PRO A 297 6.67 -17.27 -5.50
N ALA A 298 6.60 -16.30 -6.40
CA ALA A 298 7.52 -15.16 -6.42
C ALA A 298 6.80 -13.86 -6.77
N THR A 299 7.35 -12.74 -6.30
CA THR A 299 6.99 -11.39 -6.78
C THR A 299 8.27 -10.59 -6.99
N TYR A 300 8.36 -9.92 -8.14
CA TYR A 300 9.50 -9.10 -8.51
C TYR A 300 9.00 -7.90 -9.34
N ALA A 301 9.23 -6.69 -8.84
CA ALA A 301 8.78 -5.46 -9.48
C ALA A 301 9.80 -4.98 -10.54
N ASN A 302 9.33 -4.63 -11.74
CA ASN A 302 10.02 -3.64 -12.56
C ASN A 302 9.57 -2.25 -12.08
N VAL A 303 10.51 -1.45 -11.60
CA VAL A 303 10.27 -0.09 -11.08
C VAL A 303 10.94 0.99 -11.95
N ASP A 304 11.40 0.64 -13.14
CA ASP A 304 12.15 1.54 -14.03
C ASP A 304 11.36 2.81 -14.33
N ASP A 305 10.06 2.71 -14.61
CA ASP A 305 9.21 3.86 -14.85
C ASP A 305 9.20 4.84 -13.67
N LEU A 306 9.06 4.31 -12.45
CA LEU A 306 9.05 5.14 -11.25
C LEU A 306 10.42 5.78 -10.99
N ILE A 307 11.51 5.03 -11.24
CA ILE A 307 12.87 5.58 -11.16
C ILE A 307 13.05 6.74 -12.15
N ASN A 308 12.66 6.53 -13.39
CA ASN A 308 12.88 7.50 -14.47
C ASN A 308 12.03 8.77 -14.29
N ASP A 309 10.76 8.60 -13.86
CA ASP A 309 9.81 9.72 -13.79
C ASP A 309 9.96 10.56 -12.51
N VAL A 310 10.40 9.96 -11.39
CA VAL A 310 10.45 10.65 -10.08
C VAL A 310 11.77 10.47 -9.32
N ASP A 311 12.82 9.93 -9.98
CA ASP A 311 14.13 9.63 -9.35
C ASP A 311 13.98 8.80 -8.05
N TYR A 312 13.05 7.82 -8.05
CA TYR A 312 12.83 6.92 -6.93
C TYR A 312 14.00 5.94 -6.81
N LYS A 313 14.61 5.86 -5.62
CA LYS A 313 15.75 4.98 -5.35
C LYS A 313 15.59 4.33 -3.98
N PRO A 314 14.92 3.17 -3.89
CA PRO A 314 14.90 2.41 -2.65
C PRO A 314 16.33 1.99 -2.28
N SER A 315 16.73 2.24 -1.04
CA SER A 315 18.12 2.07 -0.62
C SER A 315 18.30 1.25 0.66
N THR A 316 17.21 1.04 1.41
CA THR A 316 17.27 0.32 2.68
C THR A 316 17.43 -1.18 2.44
N THR A 317 18.49 -1.76 3.01
CA THR A 317 18.71 -3.21 2.93
C THR A 317 17.69 -3.97 3.79
N VAL A 318 17.45 -5.25 3.45
CA VAL A 318 16.54 -6.08 4.22
C VAL A 318 17.05 -6.31 5.64
N GLU A 319 18.37 -6.40 5.80
CA GLU A 319 19.04 -6.53 7.10
C GLU A 319 18.76 -5.31 8.00
N GLU A 320 18.95 -4.11 7.47
CA GLU A 320 18.69 -2.86 8.19
C GLU A 320 17.21 -2.71 8.54
N GLY A 321 16.33 -2.93 7.57
CA GLY A 321 14.89 -2.77 7.79
C GLY A 321 14.31 -3.77 8.81
N ILE A 322 14.79 -5.03 8.81
CA ILE A 322 14.41 -6.02 9.82
C ILE A 322 14.98 -5.64 11.20
N ALA A 323 16.22 -5.15 11.27
CA ALA A 323 16.79 -4.68 12.52
C ALA A 323 15.95 -3.57 13.14
N ASN A 324 15.60 -2.55 12.36
CA ASN A 324 14.75 -1.44 12.79
C ASN A 324 13.37 -1.92 13.27
N PHE A 325 12.79 -2.91 12.56
CA PHE A 325 11.50 -3.47 12.96
C PHE A 325 11.59 -4.23 14.29
N VAL A 326 12.60 -5.09 14.47
CA VAL A 326 12.76 -5.90 15.70
C VAL A 326 13.01 -5.00 16.91
N ASP A 327 13.82 -3.93 16.74
CA ASP A 327 14.09 -2.97 17.82
C ASP A 327 12.81 -2.22 18.22
N TRP A 328 12.06 -1.74 17.23
CA TRP A 328 10.74 -1.14 17.46
C TRP A 328 9.78 -2.12 18.14
N TYR A 329 9.73 -3.38 17.68
CA TYR A 329 8.82 -4.38 18.22
C TYR A 329 9.09 -4.64 19.70
N ARG A 330 10.37 -4.81 20.05
CA ARG A 330 10.79 -4.99 21.44
C ARG A 330 10.45 -3.80 22.31
N ASP A 331 10.71 -2.59 21.83
CA ASP A 331 10.42 -1.39 22.61
C ASP A 331 8.91 -1.20 22.77
N PHE A 332 8.13 -1.38 21.73
CA PHE A 332 6.68 -1.18 21.78
C PHE A 332 5.95 -2.21 22.65
N TYR A 333 6.30 -3.50 22.52
CA TYR A 333 5.68 -4.59 23.27
C TYR A 333 6.39 -4.93 24.59
N LYS A 334 7.52 -4.30 24.89
CA LYS A 334 8.32 -4.50 26.11
C LYS A 334 8.80 -5.95 26.30
N VAL A 335 9.33 -6.57 25.24
CA VAL A 335 9.78 -7.96 25.18
C VAL A 335 11.22 -8.10 24.72
#